data_bb386894d47c1d589194e52b562ee45b
#
_entry.id   bb386894d47c1d589194e52b562ee45b
#
_cell.length_a   1.000
_cell.length_b   1.000
_cell.length_c   1.000
_cell.angle_alpha   90.00
_cell.angle_beta   90.00
_cell.angle_gamma   90.00
#
_symmetry.space_group_name_H-M   'P 1'
#
loop_
_entity.id
_entity.type
_entity.pdbx_description
1 polymer ?
#
loop_
_entity_poly.entity_id
_entity_poly.type
_entity_poly.pdbx_seq_one_letter_code
_entity_poly.pdbx_strand_id
1 'polypeptide(L)' 'MGEPFSDQLRRAIRDSGMTRYAISVNTGIDQGTLSKFMKGERGLSLAAIDKLMDHLGLEVRPRKRK' A
#
# COMPACT_ATOMS: atom_id res chain seq x y z
N MET A 1 -16.29 14.48 -0.09
CA MET A 1 -15.10 14.16 0.61
C MET A 1 -14.61 12.79 0.28
N GLY A 2 -13.39 12.67 -0.03
CA GLY A 2 -12.83 11.39 -0.41
C GLY A 2 -12.39 10.58 0.80
N GLU A 3 -12.00 9.36 0.54
CA GLU A 3 -11.44 8.52 1.56
C GLU A 3 -10.04 8.97 1.90
N PRO A 4 -9.59 8.71 3.14
CA PRO A 4 -8.18 8.89 3.43
C PRO A 4 -7.33 8.04 2.49
N PHE A 5 -6.14 8.53 2.19
CA PHE A 5 -5.25 7.80 1.30
C PHE A 5 -4.97 6.39 1.81
N SER A 6 -4.83 6.22 3.12
CA SER A 6 -4.56 4.91 3.68
C SER A 6 -5.69 3.93 3.40
N ASP A 7 -6.94 4.41 3.42
CA ASP A 7 -8.07 3.54 3.11
C ASP A 7 -8.06 3.15 1.64
N GLN A 8 -7.71 4.08 0.77
CA GLN A 8 -7.59 3.79 -0.65
C GLN A 8 -6.51 2.77 -0.91
N LEU A 9 -5.40 2.88 -0.21
CA LEU A 9 -4.31 1.94 -0.35
C LEU A 9 -4.71 0.55 0.13
N ARG A 10 -5.42 0.47 1.24
CA ARG A 10 -5.92 -0.82 1.74
C ARG A 10 -6.85 -1.47 0.74
N ARG A 11 -7.71 -0.67 0.12
CA ARG A 11 -8.61 -1.19 -0.89
C ARG A 11 -7.85 -1.71 -2.09
N ALA A 12 -6.82 -0.96 -2.53
CA ALA A 12 -6.01 -1.39 -3.66
C ALA A 12 -5.32 -2.72 -3.36
N ILE A 13 -4.84 -2.90 -2.14
CA ILE A 13 -4.22 -4.15 -1.75
C ILE A 13 -5.22 -5.30 -1.81
N ARG A 14 -6.41 -5.08 -1.28
CA ARG A 14 -7.44 -6.12 -1.33
C ARG A 14 -7.82 -6.48 -2.75
N ASP A 15 -7.98 -5.45 -3.58
CA ASP A 15 -8.44 -5.66 -4.94
C ASP A 15 -7.36 -6.27 -5.83
N SER A 16 -6.10 -6.16 -5.43
CA SER A 16 -5.00 -6.71 -6.22
C SER A 16 -5.00 -8.23 -6.22
N GLY A 17 -5.63 -8.83 -5.22
CA GLY A 17 -5.61 -10.29 -5.10
C GLY A 17 -4.30 -10.83 -4.56
N MET A 18 -3.35 -9.98 -4.22
CA MET A 18 -2.07 -10.43 -3.70
C MET A 18 -2.16 -10.75 -2.22
N THR A 19 -1.43 -11.77 -1.80
CA THR A 19 -1.38 -12.10 -0.39
C THR A 19 -0.44 -11.15 0.34
N ARG A 20 -0.62 -11.04 1.64
CA ARG A 20 0.30 -10.24 2.45
C ARG A 20 1.72 -10.80 2.35
N TYR A 21 1.84 -12.11 2.26
CA TYR A 21 3.15 -12.73 2.12
C TYR A 21 3.85 -12.26 0.85
N ALA A 22 3.14 -12.32 -0.29
CA ALA A 22 3.72 -11.90 -1.55
C ALA A 22 4.12 -10.42 -1.52
N ILE A 23 3.27 -9.59 -0.95
CA ILE A 23 3.57 -8.17 -0.84
C ILE A 23 4.79 -7.97 0.06
N SER A 24 4.86 -8.69 1.17
CA SER A 24 5.98 -8.57 2.09
C SER A 24 7.30 -8.93 1.40
N VAL A 25 7.30 -10.03 0.67
CA VAL A 25 8.51 -10.47 -0.02
C VAL A 25 8.95 -9.45 -1.07
N ASN A 26 8.01 -8.93 -1.82
CA ASN A 26 8.34 -8.04 -2.92
C ASN A 26 8.64 -6.61 -2.51
N THR A 27 8.11 -6.17 -1.39
CA THR A 27 8.31 -4.79 -0.94
C THR A 27 9.28 -4.69 0.23
N GLY A 28 9.55 -5.79 0.90
CA GLY A 28 10.38 -5.77 2.09
C GLY A 28 9.65 -5.29 3.33
N ILE A 29 8.34 -5.10 3.25
CA ILE A 29 7.56 -4.69 4.41
C ILE A 29 7.21 -5.93 5.21
N ASP A 30 7.43 -5.87 6.53
CA ASP A 30 7.16 -6.98 7.40
C ASP A 30 5.67 -7.36 7.37
N GLN A 31 5.38 -8.67 7.38
CA GLN A 31 4.00 -9.13 7.34
C GLN A 31 3.19 -8.65 8.54
N GLY A 32 3.81 -8.58 9.70
CA GLY A 32 3.13 -8.07 10.89
C GLY A 32 2.72 -6.63 10.71
N THR A 33 3.61 -5.83 10.12
CA THR A 33 3.32 -4.44 9.86
C THR A 33 2.19 -4.31 8.84
N LEU A 34 2.22 -5.12 7.78
CA LEU A 34 1.15 -5.10 6.79
C LEU A 34 -0.18 -5.48 7.41
N SER A 35 -0.17 -6.51 8.26
CA SER A 35 -1.39 -6.95 8.92
C SER A 35 -2.00 -5.83 9.76
N LYS A 36 -1.16 -5.13 10.53
CA LYS A 36 -1.65 -4.03 11.36
C LYS A 36 -2.14 -2.86 10.51
N PHE A 37 -1.44 -2.60 9.41
CA PHE A 37 -1.88 -1.56 8.51
C PHE A 37 -3.26 -1.89 7.93
N MET A 38 -3.46 -3.14 7.51
CA MET A 38 -4.74 -3.55 6.95
C MET A 38 -5.88 -3.46 7.95
N LYS A 39 -5.57 -3.64 9.23
CA LYS A 39 -6.58 -3.51 10.28
C LYS A 39 -6.81 -2.06 10.70
N GLY A 40 -6.00 -1.15 10.19
CA GLY A 40 -6.11 0.24 10.57
C GLY A 40 -5.43 0.59 11.88
N GLU A 41 -4.61 -0.33 12.42
CA GLU A 41 -3.96 -0.14 13.70
C GLU A 41 -2.64 0.59 13.59
N ARG A 42 -2.08 0.67 12.38
CA ARG A 42 -0.77 1.23 12.20
C ARG A 42 -0.62 1.80 10.80
N GLY A 43 0.15 2.88 10.68
CA GLY A 43 0.46 3.44 9.38
C GLY A 43 1.73 2.82 8.81
N LEU A 44 2.10 3.28 7.64
CA LEU A 44 3.32 2.85 6.97
C LEU A 44 4.23 4.05 6.79
N SER A 45 5.54 3.79 6.74
CA SER A 45 6.49 4.87 6.45
C SER A 45 6.35 5.27 4.98
N LEU A 46 6.86 6.44 4.65
CA LEU A 46 6.81 6.90 3.27
C LEU A 46 7.57 5.94 2.35
N ALA A 47 8.71 5.44 2.82
CA ALA A 47 9.48 4.49 2.02
C ALA A 47 8.68 3.21 1.77
N ALA A 48 7.97 2.74 2.79
CA ALA A 48 7.15 1.54 2.63
C ALA A 48 6.01 1.79 1.66
N ILE A 49 5.39 2.96 1.77
CA ILE A 49 4.29 3.32 0.87
C ILE A 49 4.79 3.39 -0.57
N ASP A 50 5.97 3.99 -0.80
CA ASP A 50 6.54 4.06 -2.13
C ASP A 50 6.73 2.68 -2.74
N LYS A 51 7.31 1.77 -1.97
CA LYS A 51 7.55 0.43 -2.46
C LYS A 51 6.25 -0.29 -2.76
N LEU A 52 5.27 -0.09 -1.91
CA LEU A 52 3.97 -0.72 -2.08
C LEU A 52 3.27 -0.19 -3.31
N MET A 53 3.31 1.11 -3.51
CA MET A 53 2.70 1.73 -4.68
C MET A 53 3.36 1.23 -5.97
N ASP A 54 4.67 1.13 -5.95
CA ASP A 54 5.40 0.64 -7.10
C ASP A 54 5.03 -0.81 -7.41
N HIS A 55 4.95 -1.62 -6.37
CA HIS A 55 4.60 -3.03 -6.53
C HIS A 55 3.19 -3.21 -7.08
N LEU A 56 2.26 -2.38 -6.66
CA LEU A 56 0.88 -2.45 -7.11
C LEU A 56 0.64 -1.75 -8.44
N GLY A 57 1.63 -1.04 -8.93
CA GLY A 57 1.49 -0.30 -10.17
C GLY A 57 0.64 0.95 -10.03
N LEU A 58 0.56 1.49 -8.82
CA LEU A 58 -0.21 2.70 -8.57
C LEU A 58 0.67 3.92 -8.63
N GLU A 59 0.04 5.07 -8.79
CA GLU A 59 0.76 6.33 -8.77
C GLU A 59 0.12 7.27 -7.78
N VAL A 60 0.96 7.95 -7.02
CA VAL A 60 0.47 8.93 -6.07
C VAL A 60 0.75 10.34 -6.52
N ARG A 61 1.65 10.51 -7.48
CA ARG A 61 2.00 11.85 -7.93
C ARG A 61 0.91 12.41 -8.77
N PRO A 62 0.77 13.72 -8.78
CA PRO A 62 -0.17 14.34 -9.72
C PRO A 62 0.27 13.97 -11.13
N ARG A 63 -0.70 13.92 -12.00
CA ARG A 63 -0.47 13.58 -13.33
C ARG A 63 0.22 14.63 -13.99
N LYS A 64 1.07 14.52 -14.66
CA LYS A 64 1.72 15.50 -15.32
C LYS A 64 1.76 15.37 -16.69
N ARG A 65 1.77 15.55 -16.96
CA ARG A 65 1.81 15.29 -17.90
C ARG A 65 2.53 15.27 -18.65
N LYS A 66 2.84 15.11 -18.79
CA LYS A 66 3.43 14.97 -19.40
C LYS A 66 3.64 14.92 -19.76
#